data_7c3610598cc4b9324970699675224317
#
_entry.id   7c3610598cc4b9324970699675224317
#
_cell.length_a   1.000
_cell.length_b   1.000
_cell.length_c   1.000
_cell.angle_alpha   90.00
_cell.angle_beta   90.00
_cell.angle_gamma   90.00
#
_symmetry.space_group_name_H-M   'P 1'
#
loop_
_entity.id
_entity.type
_entity.pdbx_description
1 polymer ?
#
loop_
_entity_poly.entity_id
_entity_poly.type
_entity_poly.pdbx_seq_one_letter_code
_entity_poly.pdbx_strand_id
1 'polypeptide(L)'
;MIDDEQTSFEIVKATIDWKAFDIIPEYAESAADAMEKIKEEIPDIVLTDIMMPGMGGFELIEWIKANSYNCEIIILTAYGTFEYARKALDFGVTGYLLKPVNEAELKELLNKAIYNINQNSRQAGHVNAVNYSLPVRLACEYIDKNYQEDINLNKISNYVSLSKNYFCNIFKKETGITIWDYLIRIRMEEAKKMLLETEHKTYEISERVGYDDPSYFGRLFKKYTGFTPIEFRDSSR
;
A
#
# COMPACT_ATOMS: atom_id res chain seq x y z
N MET A 1 6.16 7.32 -18.47
CA MET A 1 4.93 7.84 -19.12
C MET A 1 4.64 7.03 -20.37
N ILE A 2 3.37 6.71 -20.59
CA ILE A 2 2.91 5.81 -21.65
C ILE A 2 1.93 6.59 -22.52
N ASP A 3 2.25 6.78 -23.78
CA ASP A 3 1.52 7.62 -24.73
C ASP A 3 1.99 7.27 -26.15
N ASP A 4 1.09 7.13 -27.11
CA ASP A 4 1.46 6.82 -28.49
C ASP A 4 2.03 8.05 -29.25
N GLU A 5 1.90 9.25 -28.64
CA GLU A 5 2.49 10.48 -29.15
C GLU A 5 3.72 10.89 -28.31
N GLN A 6 4.92 10.70 -28.83
CA GLN A 6 6.16 11.12 -28.14
C GLN A 6 6.18 12.63 -27.83
N THR A 7 5.51 13.45 -28.64
CA THR A 7 5.36 14.89 -28.41
C THR A 7 4.62 15.18 -27.11
N SER A 8 3.62 14.38 -26.73
CA SER A 8 2.93 14.48 -25.45
C SER A 8 3.88 14.27 -24.27
N PHE A 9 4.77 13.28 -24.36
CA PHE A 9 5.79 13.04 -23.34
C PHE A 9 6.74 14.23 -23.21
N GLU A 10 7.26 14.78 -24.30
CA GLU A 10 8.17 15.93 -24.26
C GLU A 10 7.51 17.18 -23.67
N ILE A 11 6.24 17.42 -23.96
CA ILE A 11 5.47 18.51 -23.37
C ILE A 11 5.32 18.30 -21.85
N VAL A 12 4.88 17.12 -21.43
CA VAL A 12 4.71 16.81 -19.98
C VAL A 12 6.05 16.87 -19.27
N LYS A 13 7.12 16.37 -19.89
CA LYS A 13 8.48 16.42 -19.37
C LYS A 13 8.98 17.85 -19.17
N ALA A 14 8.61 18.77 -20.05
CA ALA A 14 8.98 20.19 -19.98
C ALA A 14 8.10 20.99 -19.00
N THR A 15 6.95 20.45 -18.55
CA THR A 15 5.97 21.18 -17.74
C THR A 15 6.47 21.43 -16.32
N ILE A 16 7.28 20.52 -15.76
CA ILE A 16 7.78 20.61 -14.37
C ILE A 16 9.26 20.26 -14.26
N ASP A 17 9.89 20.68 -13.17
CA ASP A 17 11.21 20.19 -12.77
C ASP A 17 11.10 18.83 -12.06
N TRP A 18 11.26 17.75 -12.78
CA TRP A 18 11.18 16.37 -12.27
C TRP A 18 12.24 16.06 -11.21
N LYS A 19 13.39 16.71 -11.28
CA LYS A 19 14.47 16.54 -10.28
C LYS A 19 14.05 17.05 -8.91
N ALA A 20 13.20 18.08 -8.86
CA ALA A 20 12.66 18.58 -7.60
C ALA A 20 11.78 17.55 -6.86
N PHE A 21 11.29 16.52 -7.56
CA PHE A 21 10.51 15.41 -7.02
C PHE A 21 11.32 14.12 -6.88
N ASP A 22 12.62 14.14 -7.19
CA ASP A 22 13.47 12.94 -7.25
C ASP A 22 12.92 11.86 -8.21
N ILE A 23 12.34 12.30 -9.34
CA ILE A 23 11.75 11.45 -10.36
C ILE A 23 12.60 11.47 -11.63
N ILE A 24 12.86 10.30 -12.18
CA ILE A 24 13.47 10.10 -13.51
C ILE A 24 12.35 9.68 -14.47
N PRO A 25 11.89 10.57 -15.38
CA PRO A 25 10.81 10.22 -16.31
C PRO A 25 11.32 9.34 -17.44
N GLU A 26 10.65 8.22 -17.66
CA GLU A 26 10.85 7.32 -18.79
C GLU A 26 9.64 7.31 -19.72
N TYR A 27 9.85 6.93 -20.96
CA TYR A 27 8.84 6.90 -22.01
C TYR A 27 8.60 5.48 -22.51
N ALA A 28 7.33 5.17 -22.74
CA ALA A 28 6.88 3.98 -23.47
C ALA A 28 5.87 4.41 -24.54
N GLU A 29 6.09 3.94 -25.78
CA GLU A 29 5.29 4.35 -26.96
C GLU A 29 3.94 3.61 -27.09
N SER A 30 3.72 2.58 -26.27
CA SER A 30 2.50 1.77 -26.28
C SER A 30 2.33 1.01 -24.97
N ALA A 31 1.14 0.48 -24.75
CA ALA A 31 0.89 -0.42 -23.63
C ALA A 31 1.77 -1.69 -23.69
N ALA A 32 2.06 -2.21 -24.87
CA ALA A 32 2.92 -3.39 -25.03
C ALA A 32 4.38 -3.09 -24.62
N ASP A 33 4.95 -1.97 -25.08
CA ASP A 33 6.28 -1.51 -24.66
C ASP A 33 6.33 -1.25 -23.14
N ALA A 34 5.28 -0.62 -22.60
CA ALA A 34 5.17 -0.41 -21.17
C ALA A 34 5.16 -1.73 -20.36
N MET A 35 4.43 -2.74 -20.84
CA MET A 35 4.37 -4.05 -20.18
C MET A 35 5.74 -4.75 -20.16
N GLU A 36 6.54 -4.62 -21.22
CA GLU A 36 7.90 -5.17 -21.25
C GLU A 36 8.79 -4.46 -20.22
N LYS A 37 8.80 -3.12 -20.23
CA LYS A 37 9.57 -2.31 -19.28
C LYS A 37 9.17 -2.56 -17.83
N ILE A 38 7.86 -2.65 -17.53
CA ILE A 38 7.36 -2.92 -16.18
C ILE A 38 7.77 -4.32 -15.67
N LYS A 39 7.91 -5.32 -16.56
CA LYS A 39 8.42 -6.64 -16.19
C LYS A 39 9.90 -6.62 -15.83
N GLU A 40 10.68 -5.78 -16.49
CA GLU A 40 12.12 -5.63 -16.23
C GLU A 40 12.35 -4.82 -14.95
N GLU A 41 11.67 -3.69 -14.81
CA GLU A 41 11.76 -2.81 -13.65
C GLU A 41 10.39 -2.18 -13.37
N ILE A 42 9.86 -2.41 -12.17
CA ILE A 42 8.56 -1.87 -11.76
C ILE A 42 8.72 -0.39 -11.44
N PRO A 43 8.04 0.53 -12.16
CA PRO A 43 8.10 1.95 -11.86
C PRO A 43 7.29 2.30 -10.61
N ASP A 44 7.73 3.30 -9.85
CA ASP A 44 6.96 3.82 -8.71
C ASP A 44 5.66 4.51 -9.16
N ILE A 45 5.70 5.21 -10.29
CA ILE A 45 4.56 5.99 -10.83
C ILE A 45 4.39 5.70 -12.32
N VAL A 46 3.17 5.38 -12.71
CA VAL A 46 2.74 5.22 -14.10
C VAL A 46 1.84 6.40 -14.49
N LEU A 47 2.23 7.14 -15.52
CA LEU A 47 1.37 8.11 -16.21
C LEU A 47 0.96 7.51 -17.55
N THR A 48 -0.33 7.31 -17.81
CA THR A 48 -0.80 6.66 -19.04
C THR A 48 -1.93 7.42 -19.72
N ASP A 49 -1.89 7.52 -21.06
CA ASP A 49 -3.07 7.90 -21.81
C ASP A 49 -4.11 6.75 -21.79
N ILE A 50 -5.37 7.11 -21.97
CA ILE A 50 -6.47 6.14 -22.11
C ILE A 50 -6.52 5.59 -23.54
N MET A 51 -6.39 6.48 -24.51
CA MET A 51 -6.60 6.17 -25.93
C MET A 51 -5.27 5.96 -26.64
N MET A 52 -4.90 4.70 -26.79
CA MET A 52 -3.71 4.29 -27.54
C MET A 52 -4.08 3.19 -28.54
N PRO A 53 -3.41 3.10 -29.70
CA PRO A 53 -3.63 2.03 -30.67
C PRO A 53 -3.40 0.64 -30.06
N GLY A 54 -4.31 -0.28 -30.33
CA GLY A 54 -4.26 -1.65 -29.83
C GLY A 54 -4.78 -1.76 -28.40
N MET A 55 -3.89 -1.85 -27.41
CA MET A 55 -4.26 -1.91 -25.99
C MET A 55 -4.30 -0.49 -25.41
N GLY A 56 -5.46 -0.08 -24.88
CA GLY A 56 -5.63 1.22 -24.25
C GLY A 56 -5.13 1.27 -22.81
N GLY A 57 -5.16 2.48 -22.22
CA GLY A 57 -4.66 2.69 -20.86
C GLY A 57 -5.45 1.94 -19.78
N PHE A 58 -6.75 1.74 -19.95
CA PHE A 58 -7.54 0.98 -18.98
C PHE A 58 -7.20 -0.51 -18.99
N GLU A 59 -6.98 -1.12 -20.15
CA GLU A 59 -6.55 -2.51 -20.27
C GLU A 59 -5.14 -2.70 -19.67
N LEU A 60 -4.27 -1.71 -19.85
CA LEU A 60 -2.95 -1.70 -19.21
C LEU A 60 -3.07 -1.62 -17.69
N ILE A 61 -3.94 -0.77 -17.16
CA ILE A 61 -4.21 -0.67 -15.71
C ILE A 61 -4.74 -2.00 -15.16
N GLU A 62 -5.68 -2.64 -15.86
CA GLU A 62 -6.18 -3.97 -15.50
C GLU A 62 -5.05 -5.01 -15.43
N TRP A 63 -4.16 -5.00 -16.42
CA TRP A 63 -3.01 -5.90 -16.47
C TRP A 63 -2.02 -5.62 -15.33
N ILE A 64 -1.68 -4.36 -15.04
CA ILE A 64 -0.83 -3.96 -13.91
C ILE A 64 -1.40 -4.53 -12.61
N LYS A 65 -2.70 -4.37 -12.39
CA LYS A 65 -3.38 -4.84 -11.18
C LYS A 65 -3.47 -6.36 -11.10
N ALA A 66 -3.79 -7.03 -12.22
CA ALA A 66 -3.87 -8.49 -12.28
C ALA A 66 -2.53 -9.16 -11.96
N ASN A 67 -1.41 -8.51 -12.30
CA ASN A 67 -0.06 -8.99 -12.00
C ASN A 67 0.48 -8.50 -10.64
N SER A 68 -0.33 -7.76 -9.88
CA SER A 68 0.05 -7.24 -8.56
C SER A 68 1.29 -6.33 -8.58
N TYR A 69 1.52 -5.62 -9.66
CA TYR A 69 2.57 -4.59 -9.71
C TYR A 69 2.17 -3.37 -8.88
N ASN A 70 3.02 -3.02 -7.92
CA ASN A 70 2.77 -1.92 -6.99
C ASN A 70 3.33 -0.61 -7.54
N CYS A 71 2.48 0.18 -8.17
CA CYS A 71 2.80 1.52 -8.65
C CYS A 71 1.59 2.45 -8.50
N GLU A 72 1.85 3.73 -8.29
CA GLU A 72 0.82 4.75 -8.32
C GLU A 72 0.46 5.07 -9.78
N ILE A 73 -0.82 5.18 -10.09
CA ILE A 73 -1.29 5.35 -11.46
C ILE A 73 -1.99 6.70 -11.61
N ILE A 74 -1.54 7.49 -12.58
CA ILE A 74 -2.15 8.76 -12.97
C ILE A 74 -2.55 8.65 -14.45
N ILE A 75 -3.79 8.97 -14.77
CA ILE A 75 -4.28 8.99 -16.14
C ILE A 75 -4.10 10.39 -16.73
N LEU A 76 -3.54 10.44 -17.94
CA LEU A 76 -3.45 11.65 -18.76
C LEU A 76 -4.26 11.43 -20.03
N THR A 77 -5.26 12.28 -20.34
CA THR A 77 -6.08 12.09 -21.55
C THR A 77 -6.60 13.39 -22.12
N ALA A 78 -6.83 13.41 -23.42
CA ALA A 78 -7.52 14.51 -24.08
C ALA A 78 -9.06 14.45 -23.89
N TYR A 79 -9.58 13.36 -23.36
CA TYR A 79 -11.03 13.10 -23.29
C TYR A 79 -11.55 13.23 -21.85
N GLY A 80 -12.26 14.35 -21.60
CA GLY A 80 -12.87 14.64 -20.30
C GLY A 80 -14.30 14.08 -20.12
N THR A 81 -14.57 12.83 -20.52
CA THR A 81 -15.91 12.26 -20.35
C THR A 81 -16.12 11.77 -18.91
N PHE A 82 -17.34 11.93 -18.42
CA PHE A 82 -17.73 11.45 -17.10
C PHE A 82 -17.52 9.94 -16.94
N GLU A 83 -17.69 9.17 -18.00
CA GLU A 83 -17.50 7.72 -18.01
C GLU A 83 -16.05 7.33 -17.73
N TYR A 84 -15.08 8.02 -18.32
CA TYR A 84 -13.66 7.76 -18.09
C TYR A 84 -13.23 8.16 -16.68
N ALA A 85 -13.70 9.28 -16.18
CA ALA A 85 -13.44 9.71 -14.81
C ALA A 85 -14.02 8.71 -13.80
N ARG A 86 -15.24 8.21 -14.02
CA ARG A 86 -15.85 7.17 -13.20
C ARG A 86 -15.05 5.87 -13.24
N LYS A 87 -14.68 5.40 -14.44
CA LYS A 87 -13.88 4.18 -14.61
C LYS A 87 -12.52 4.31 -13.91
N ALA A 88 -11.88 5.48 -13.99
CA ALA A 88 -10.65 5.76 -13.26
C ALA A 88 -10.81 5.64 -11.73
N LEU A 89 -11.94 6.14 -11.18
CA LEU A 89 -12.28 5.96 -9.76
C LEU A 89 -12.50 4.50 -9.39
N ASP A 90 -13.21 3.74 -10.22
CA ASP A 90 -13.46 2.30 -10.00
C ASP A 90 -12.14 1.50 -9.99
N PHE A 91 -11.16 1.93 -10.78
CA PHE A 91 -9.80 1.38 -10.74
C PHE A 91 -8.96 1.88 -9.54
N GLY A 92 -9.42 2.87 -8.79
CA GLY A 92 -8.67 3.44 -7.67
C GLY A 92 -7.31 3.99 -8.10
N VAL A 93 -7.25 4.69 -9.24
CA VAL A 93 -6.04 5.40 -9.66
C VAL A 93 -5.79 6.62 -8.78
N THR A 94 -4.53 7.05 -8.69
CA THR A 94 -4.12 8.20 -7.86
C THR A 94 -4.73 9.51 -8.34
N GLY A 95 -4.87 9.64 -9.65
CA GLY A 95 -5.45 10.82 -10.26
C GLY A 95 -5.76 10.71 -11.75
N TYR A 96 -6.41 11.76 -12.23
CA TYR A 96 -6.84 11.90 -13.62
C TYR A 96 -6.63 13.35 -14.05
N LEU A 97 -5.93 13.56 -15.15
CA LEU A 97 -5.61 14.87 -15.73
C LEU A 97 -6.07 14.98 -17.17
N LEU A 98 -6.56 16.14 -17.53
CA LEU A 98 -6.87 16.49 -18.92
C LEU A 98 -5.66 17.11 -19.62
N LYS A 99 -5.41 16.71 -20.85
CA LYS A 99 -4.48 17.41 -21.74
C LYS A 99 -5.14 18.68 -22.31
N PRO A 100 -4.45 19.83 -22.39
CA PRO A 100 -3.06 20.06 -22.01
C PRO A 100 -2.86 20.04 -20.48
N VAL A 101 -1.80 19.39 -20.01
CA VAL A 101 -1.53 19.18 -18.60
C VAL A 101 -1.21 20.49 -17.91
N ASN A 102 -1.94 20.81 -16.84
CA ASN A 102 -1.67 21.95 -15.97
C ASN A 102 -0.54 21.61 -14.98
N GLU A 103 0.45 22.52 -14.88
CA GLU A 103 1.61 22.34 -13.99
C GLU A 103 1.20 22.13 -12.53
N ALA A 104 0.27 22.93 -12.02
CA ALA A 104 -0.15 22.87 -10.61
C ALA A 104 -0.89 21.55 -10.30
N GLU A 105 -1.78 21.11 -11.20
CA GLU A 105 -2.52 19.86 -11.05
C GLU A 105 -1.58 18.65 -11.12
N LEU A 106 -0.61 18.65 -12.04
CA LEU A 106 0.38 17.58 -12.15
C LEU A 106 1.23 17.50 -10.88
N LYS A 107 1.71 18.64 -10.36
CA LYS A 107 2.47 18.69 -9.10
C LYS A 107 1.68 18.18 -7.91
N GLU A 108 0.38 18.53 -7.82
CA GLU A 108 -0.50 18.04 -6.76
C GLU A 108 -0.62 16.52 -6.79
N LEU A 109 -0.86 15.94 -7.96
CA LEU A 109 -0.99 14.48 -8.10
C LEU A 109 0.33 13.74 -7.90
N LEU A 110 1.46 14.28 -8.34
CA LEU A 110 2.77 13.70 -8.05
C LEU A 110 3.08 13.73 -6.55
N ASN A 111 2.79 14.83 -5.86
CA ASN A 111 2.93 14.90 -4.39
C ASN A 111 2.05 13.87 -3.69
N LYS A 112 0.82 13.67 -4.16
CA LYS A 112 -0.08 12.63 -3.65
C LYS A 112 0.48 11.23 -3.90
N ALA A 113 0.99 10.96 -5.10
CA ALA A 113 1.62 9.68 -5.43
C ALA A 113 2.85 9.41 -4.56
N ILE A 114 3.76 10.37 -4.44
CA ILE A 114 4.95 10.28 -3.58
C ILE A 114 4.55 10.09 -2.10
N TYR A 115 3.53 10.81 -1.63
CA TYR A 115 3.02 10.62 -0.29
C TYR A 115 2.53 9.18 -0.06
N ASN A 116 1.75 8.62 -1.01
CA ASN A 116 1.28 7.24 -0.95
C ASN A 116 2.45 6.24 -0.95
N ILE A 117 3.43 6.42 -1.84
CA ILE A 117 4.65 5.59 -1.91
C ILE A 117 5.42 5.64 -0.58
N ASN A 118 5.61 6.83 -0.02
CA ASN A 118 6.33 7.02 1.25
C ASN A 118 5.56 6.43 2.44
N GLN A 119 4.23 6.50 2.45
CA GLN A 119 3.41 5.84 3.48
C GLN A 119 3.53 4.32 3.34
N ASN A 120 3.48 3.80 2.12
CA ASN A 120 3.69 2.38 1.85
C ASN A 120 5.11 1.93 2.28
N SER A 121 6.13 2.75 2.05
CA SER A 121 7.52 2.47 2.46
C SER A 121 7.74 2.57 3.97
N ARG A 122 7.09 3.52 4.66
CA ARG A 122 7.14 3.63 6.13
C ARG A 122 6.36 2.51 6.83
N GLN A 123 5.35 1.95 6.16
CA GLN A 123 4.63 0.77 6.60
C GLN A 123 5.35 -0.54 6.25
N ALA A 124 6.43 -0.52 5.46
CA ALA A 124 7.24 -1.70 5.14
C ALA A 124 8.01 -2.28 6.34
N GLY A 125 8.03 -1.59 7.50
CA GLY A 125 8.29 -2.18 8.82
C GLY A 125 7.13 -3.05 9.33
N HIS A 126 5.92 -2.86 8.79
CA HIS A 126 4.71 -3.62 9.07
C HIS A 126 4.17 -4.18 7.75
N VAL A 127 4.57 -5.42 7.45
CA VAL A 127 4.04 -6.29 6.37
C VAL A 127 3.40 -5.59 5.17
N ASN A 128 4.06 -5.70 4.02
CA ASN A 128 3.57 -5.43 2.67
C ASN A 128 2.03 -5.36 2.56
N ALA A 129 1.44 -4.20 2.72
CA ALA A 129 0.04 -3.92 2.37
C ALA A 129 -0.09 -3.74 0.85
N VAL A 130 0.62 -4.59 0.09
CA VAL A 130 0.66 -4.59 -1.36
C VAL A 130 -0.61 -5.26 -1.86
N ASN A 131 -1.51 -4.49 -2.44
CA ASN A 131 -2.69 -4.94 -3.19
C ASN A 131 -3.82 -5.64 -2.42
N TYR A 132 -4.05 -5.32 -1.17
CA TYR A 132 -5.25 -5.80 -0.50
C TYR A 132 -6.50 -5.07 -1.00
N SER A 133 -7.59 -5.80 -1.15
CA SER A 133 -8.91 -5.19 -1.37
C SER A 133 -9.23 -4.18 -0.27
N LEU A 134 -10.08 -3.22 -0.56
CA LEU A 134 -10.45 -2.18 0.41
C LEU A 134 -10.86 -2.76 1.79
N PRO A 135 -11.68 -3.82 1.88
CA PRO A 135 -12.03 -4.41 3.17
C PRO A 135 -10.84 -4.96 3.95
N VAL A 136 -9.88 -5.62 3.28
CA VAL A 136 -8.68 -6.17 3.93
C VAL A 136 -7.78 -5.05 4.38
N ARG A 137 -7.59 -4.01 3.58
CA ARG A 137 -6.80 -2.83 3.95
C ARG A 137 -7.40 -2.09 5.14
N LEU A 138 -8.71 -1.82 5.14
CA LEU A 138 -9.40 -1.21 6.27
C LEU A 138 -9.29 -2.05 7.55
N ALA A 139 -9.32 -3.38 7.42
CA ALA A 139 -9.13 -4.26 8.56
C ALA A 139 -7.71 -4.18 9.13
N CYS A 140 -6.68 -4.17 8.29
CA CYS A 140 -5.31 -3.97 8.73
C CYS A 140 -5.15 -2.63 9.46
N GLU A 141 -5.65 -1.53 8.87
CA GLU A 141 -5.62 -0.21 9.49
C GLU A 141 -6.35 -0.17 10.83
N TYR A 142 -7.50 -0.86 10.93
CA TYR A 142 -8.24 -0.98 12.18
C TYR A 142 -7.43 -1.70 13.26
N ILE A 143 -6.81 -2.83 12.90
CA ILE A 143 -5.98 -3.62 13.81
C ILE A 143 -4.75 -2.80 14.26
N ASP A 144 -4.06 -2.16 13.33
CA ASP A 144 -2.85 -1.36 13.61
C ASP A 144 -3.14 -0.19 14.57
N LYS A 145 -4.33 0.39 14.50
CA LYS A 145 -4.75 1.49 15.39
C LYS A 145 -5.26 1.03 16.76
N ASN A 146 -5.80 -0.19 16.82
CA ASN A 146 -6.54 -0.67 18.01
C ASN A 146 -5.96 -1.96 18.59
N TYR A 147 -4.74 -2.39 18.22
CA TYR A 147 -4.16 -3.66 18.64
C TYR A 147 -4.08 -3.85 20.17
N GLN A 148 -4.04 -2.76 20.92
CA GLN A 148 -4.01 -2.76 22.39
C GLN A 148 -5.35 -3.20 23.00
N GLU A 149 -6.46 -3.04 22.27
CA GLU A 149 -7.80 -3.33 22.74
C GLU A 149 -8.17 -4.81 22.57
N ASP A 150 -9.28 -5.21 23.23
CA ASP A 150 -9.92 -6.49 22.95
C ASP A 150 -10.58 -6.45 21.54
N ILE A 151 -9.83 -6.91 20.56
CA ILE A 151 -10.28 -7.04 19.19
C ILE A 151 -10.99 -8.39 19.03
N ASN A 152 -12.22 -8.34 18.51
CA ASN A 152 -12.94 -9.54 18.12
C ASN A 152 -13.41 -9.47 16.67
N LEU A 153 -13.67 -10.65 16.09
CA LEU A 153 -14.04 -10.76 14.69
C LEU A 153 -15.32 -10.00 14.33
N ASN A 154 -16.26 -9.85 15.29
CA ASN A 154 -17.47 -9.08 15.07
C ASN A 154 -17.17 -7.60 14.84
N LYS A 155 -16.30 -7.03 15.67
CA LYS A 155 -15.90 -5.61 15.55
C LYS A 155 -15.30 -5.35 14.17
N ILE A 156 -14.35 -6.19 13.73
CA ILE A 156 -13.67 -5.98 12.43
C ILE A 156 -14.64 -6.24 11.27
N SER A 157 -15.38 -7.35 11.27
CA SER A 157 -16.29 -7.68 10.16
C SER A 157 -17.39 -6.64 9.96
N ASN A 158 -17.90 -6.07 11.07
CA ASN A 158 -18.86 -4.96 11.01
C ASN A 158 -18.21 -3.68 10.46
N TYR A 159 -16.96 -3.38 10.88
CA TYR A 159 -16.23 -2.21 10.41
C TYR A 159 -16.02 -2.25 8.88
N VAL A 160 -15.71 -3.43 8.34
CA VAL A 160 -15.53 -3.61 6.88
C VAL A 160 -16.82 -3.97 6.13
N SER A 161 -17.98 -4.04 6.83
CA SER A 161 -19.31 -4.35 6.27
C SER A 161 -19.37 -5.68 5.52
N LEU A 162 -18.67 -6.71 6.03
CA LEU A 162 -18.65 -8.07 5.46
C LEU A 162 -19.10 -9.11 6.46
N SER A 163 -19.62 -10.25 5.97
CA SER A 163 -19.85 -11.41 6.84
C SER A 163 -18.52 -11.98 7.33
N LYS A 164 -18.49 -12.51 8.57
CA LYS A 164 -17.28 -13.06 9.20
C LYS A 164 -16.57 -14.10 8.34
N ASN A 165 -17.33 -15.06 7.80
CA ASN A 165 -16.78 -16.16 7.02
C ASN A 165 -16.14 -15.66 5.72
N TYR A 166 -16.81 -14.76 5.02
CA TYR A 166 -16.29 -14.16 3.80
C TYR A 166 -15.04 -13.32 4.10
N PHE A 167 -15.10 -12.51 5.15
CA PHE A 167 -13.98 -11.68 5.56
C PHE A 167 -12.74 -12.49 5.97
N CYS A 168 -12.90 -13.56 6.79
CA CYS A 168 -11.77 -14.43 7.14
C CYS A 168 -11.13 -15.08 5.91
N ASN A 169 -11.94 -15.51 4.93
CA ASN A 169 -11.44 -16.14 3.72
C ASN A 169 -10.68 -15.17 2.83
N ILE A 170 -11.23 -13.96 2.60
CA ILE A 170 -10.57 -12.94 1.77
C ILE A 170 -9.30 -12.44 2.45
N PHE A 171 -9.34 -12.18 3.75
CA PHE A 171 -8.18 -11.74 4.52
C PHE A 171 -7.04 -12.75 4.42
N LYS A 172 -7.30 -14.05 4.69
CA LYS A 172 -6.29 -15.09 4.57
C LYS A 172 -5.81 -15.28 3.13
N LYS A 173 -6.71 -15.19 2.14
CA LYS A 173 -6.36 -15.30 0.72
C LYS A 173 -5.39 -14.20 0.29
N GLU A 174 -5.64 -12.96 0.71
CA GLU A 174 -4.86 -11.80 0.29
C GLU A 174 -3.59 -11.59 1.13
N THR A 175 -3.64 -11.81 2.46
CA THR A 175 -2.51 -11.59 3.36
C THR A 175 -1.63 -12.83 3.57
N GLY A 176 -2.11 -14.01 3.18
CA GLY A 176 -1.43 -15.29 3.42
C GLY A 176 -1.54 -15.80 4.86
N ILE A 177 -2.02 -15.01 5.81
CA ILE A 177 -2.10 -15.34 7.24
C ILE A 177 -3.52 -15.09 7.79
N THR A 178 -3.83 -15.65 8.97
CA THR A 178 -5.10 -15.36 9.61
C THR A 178 -5.11 -13.96 10.24
N ILE A 179 -6.31 -13.41 10.49
CA ILE A 179 -6.49 -12.14 11.21
C ILE A 179 -5.81 -12.18 12.59
N TRP A 180 -5.88 -13.34 13.27
CA TRP A 180 -5.28 -13.51 14.59
C TRP A 180 -3.75 -13.55 14.54
N ASP A 181 -3.18 -14.21 13.52
CA ASP A 181 -1.74 -14.21 13.31
C ASP A 181 -1.25 -12.79 12.97
N TYR A 182 -2.04 -12.03 12.21
CA TYR A 182 -1.75 -10.63 11.92
C TYR A 182 -1.73 -9.79 13.20
N LEU A 183 -2.77 -9.88 14.04
CA LEU A 183 -2.85 -9.16 15.32
C LEU A 183 -1.68 -9.53 16.26
N ILE A 184 -1.40 -10.84 16.39
CA ILE A 184 -0.28 -11.31 17.21
C ILE A 184 1.03 -10.68 16.73
N ARG A 185 1.27 -10.67 15.41
CA ARG A 185 2.47 -10.09 14.83
C ARG A 185 2.61 -8.61 15.16
N ILE A 186 1.57 -7.79 14.98
CA ILE A 186 1.60 -6.37 15.33
C ILE A 186 1.94 -6.19 16.81
N ARG A 187 1.27 -6.92 17.71
CA ARG A 187 1.53 -6.87 19.14
C ARG A 187 2.97 -7.25 19.49
N MET A 188 3.54 -8.25 18.83
CA MET A 188 4.92 -8.68 19.08
C MET A 188 5.95 -7.67 18.56
N GLU A 189 5.71 -7.06 17.40
CA GLU A 189 6.60 -6.01 16.87
C GLU A 189 6.58 -4.76 17.76
N GLU A 190 5.42 -4.35 18.25
CA GLU A 190 5.33 -3.23 19.20
C GLU A 190 5.97 -3.57 20.55
N ALA A 191 5.81 -4.81 21.03
CA ALA A 191 6.48 -5.26 22.24
C ALA A 191 8.01 -5.23 22.10
N LYS A 192 8.56 -5.63 20.96
CA LYS A 192 10.01 -5.52 20.66
C LYS A 192 10.49 -4.06 20.76
N LYS A 193 9.78 -3.13 20.13
CA LYS A 193 10.12 -1.70 20.21
C LYS A 193 10.11 -1.21 21.65
N MET A 194 9.06 -1.50 22.40
CA MET A 194 8.97 -1.09 23.82
C MET A 194 10.09 -1.70 24.67
N LEU A 195 10.47 -2.97 24.42
CA LEU A 195 11.57 -3.61 25.14
C LEU A 195 12.92 -2.94 24.89
N LEU A 196 13.15 -2.40 23.69
CA LEU A 196 14.40 -1.74 23.28
C LEU A 196 14.43 -0.27 23.67
N GLU A 197 13.30 0.42 23.56
CA GLU A 197 13.23 1.88 23.66
C GLU A 197 12.82 2.37 25.05
N THR A 198 12.33 1.47 25.91
CA THR A 198 11.80 1.87 27.23
C THR A 198 12.31 0.98 28.35
N GLU A 199 12.29 1.51 29.58
CA GLU A 199 12.59 0.74 30.82
C GLU A 199 11.34 0.07 31.42
N HIS A 200 10.22 0.00 30.69
CA HIS A 200 9.01 -0.67 31.16
C HIS A 200 9.28 -2.13 31.51
N LYS A 201 8.67 -2.59 32.62
CA LYS A 201 8.75 -4.00 33.00
C LYS A 201 7.94 -4.87 32.03
N THR A 202 8.30 -6.13 31.90
CA THR A 202 7.66 -7.06 30.97
C THR A 202 6.14 -7.16 31.13
N TYR A 203 5.63 -7.07 32.38
CA TYR A 203 4.18 -7.11 32.63
C TYR A 203 3.48 -5.82 32.15
N GLU A 204 4.14 -4.66 32.27
CA GLU A 204 3.60 -3.39 31.76
C GLU A 204 3.55 -3.38 30.23
N ILE A 205 4.56 -3.96 29.57
CA ILE A 205 4.58 -4.13 28.13
C ILE A 205 3.49 -5.10 27.69
N SER A 206 3.31 -6.23 28.40
CA SER A 206 2.22 -7.18 28.15
C SER A 206 0.87 -6.48 28.09
N GLU A 207 0.53 -5.70 29.11
CA GLU A 207 -0.73 -4.95 29.20
C GLU A 207 -0.86 -3.92 28.07
N ARG A 208 0.21 -3.16 27.80
CA ARG A 208 0.23 -2.13 26.75
C ARG A 208 0.05 -2.68 25.34
N VAL A 209 0.45 -3.91 25.09
CA VAL A 209 0.25 -4.57 23.78
C VAL A 209 -1.01 -5.45 23.74
N GLY A 210 -1.86 -5.38 24.77
CA GLY A 210 -3.19 -5.99 24.80
C GLY A 210 -3.23 -7.43 25.31
N TYR A 211 -2.33 -7.82 26.23
CA TYR A 211 -2.37 -9.10 26.92
C TYR A 211 -2.51 -8.93 28.43
N ASP A 212 -3.61 -9.42 29.00
CA ASP A 212 -3.88 -9.37 30.44
C ASP A 212 -3.03 -10.38 31.23
N ASP A 213 -2.59 -11.49 30.61
CA ASP A 213 -1.73 -12.50 31.23
C ASP A 213 -0.27 -12.36 30.76
N PRO A 214 0.63 -11.82 31.60
CA PRO A 214 2.06 -11.69 31.29
C PRO A 214 2.75 -13.03 31.03
N SER A 215 2.26 -14.12 31.64
CA SER A 215 2.86 -15.46 31.44
C SER A 215 2.51 -16.00 30.05
N TYR A 216 1.29 -15.78 29.59
CA TYR A 216 0.88 -16.12 28.23
C TYR A 216 1.64 -15.26 27.20
N PHE A 217 1.75 -13.95 27.43
CA PHE A 217 2.54 -13.05 26.62
C PHE A 217 3.99 -13.52 26.50
N GLY A 218 4.65 -13.85 27.61
CA GLY A 218 6.04 -14.30 27.61
C GLY A 218 6.26 -15.56 26.78
N ARG A 219 5.35 -16.56 26.88
CA ARG A 219 5.40 -17.78 26.03
C ARG A 219 5.19 -17.45 24.54
N LEU A 220 4.25 -16.58 24.23
CA LEU A 220 3.94 -16.18 22.85
C LEU A 220 5.09 -15.38 22.25
N PHE A 221 5.68 -14.46 23.00
CA PHE A 221 6.84 -13.66 22.60
C PHE A 221 8.05 -14.56 22.29
N LYS A 222 8.33 -15.55 23.18
CA LYS A 222 9.41 -16.52 22.95
C LYS A 222 9.14 -17.38 21.72
N LYS A 223 7.90 -17.82 21.51
CA LYS A 223 7.50 -18.54 20.30
C LYS A 223 7.74 -17.74 19.03
N TYR A 224 7.49 -16.42 19.08
CA TYR A 224 7.58 -15.54 17.93
C TYR A 224 9.01 -15.08 17.62
N THR A 225 9.81 -14.77 18.67
CA THR A 225 11.16 -14.19 18.55
C THR A 225 12.30 -15.17 18.76
N GLY A 226 12.04 -16.32 19.37
CA GLY A 226 13.05 -17.27 19.86
C GLY A 226 13.58 -16.96 21.26
N PHE A 227 13.33 -15.77 21.80
CA PHE A 227 13.82 -15.29 23.10
C PHE A 227 12.66 -14.93 24.03
N THR A 228 12.88 -15.06 25.34
CA THR A 228 11.99 -14.43 26.31
C THR A 228 12.12 -12.90 26.23
N PRO A 229 11.12 -12.12 26.66
CA PRO A 229 11.21 -10.65 26.69
C PRO A 229 12.45 -10.11 27.41
N ILE A 230 12.89 -10.79 28.50
CA ILE A 230 14.08 -10.41 29.26
C ILE A 230 15.35 -10.70 28.44
N GLU A 231 15.48 -11.94 27.93
CA GLU A 231 16.61 -12.31 27.06
C GLU A 231 16.72 -11.40 25.83
N PHE A 232 15.58 -11.02 25.25
CA PHE A 232 15.54 -10.12 24.08
C PHE A 232 16.08 -8.72 24.41
N ARG A 233 15.67 -8.16 25.56
CA ARG A 233 16.17 -6.87 26.05
C ARG A 233 17.67 -6.91 26.33
N ASP A 234 18.15 -7.98 26.95
CA ASP A 234 19.57 -8.10 27.35
C ASP A 234 20.50 -8.36 26.14
N SER A 235 20.01 -9.04 25.09
CA SER A 235 20.79 -9.29 23.87
C SER A 235 21.01 -8.06 23.01
N SER A 236 20.30 -6.95 23.26
CA SER A 236 20.33 -5.73 22.46
C SER A 236 21.00 -4.55 23.22
N ARG A 237 21.49 -4.82 24.43
CA ARG A 237 22.34 -3.90 25.22
C ARG A 237 23.80 -4.30 25.09
#